data_cee9f7cec9e8aca0b1c16b588dea0138
#
_entry.id   cee9f7cec9e8aca0b1c16b588dea0138
#
_cell.length_a   1.000
_cell.length_b   1.000
_cell.length_c   1.000
_cell.angle_alpha   90.00
_cell.angle_beta   90.00
_cell.angle_gamma   90.00
#
_symmetry.space_group_name_H-M   'P 1'
#
loop_
_entity.id
_entity.type
_entity.pdbx_description
1 polymer ?
#
loop_
_entity_poly.entity_id
_entity_poly.type
_entity_poly.pdbx_seq_one_letter_code
_entity_poly.pdbx_strand_id
1 'polypeptide(L)'
;ALIKEEENILPIWEFNGVISSELSTQPAPFIYERIGEKFRHYFIDEFQDTSVLQWQNFIPLILNAVQSQENHQAGSVLLVGDAKQSIYRWRGGKAEQFMRLYSGDEDPFKVSLNTVNLAENYRSLKQIIDFNNVFFPFVAELFTIGEYQKLYKAAAQNYPKSTLAEGYVNISFINTEQEEEEEREEEIKDDTLTPREKSYCEAILQKVIHANAAGADDKDITILVRTNKEGAAVASFLSSKGRKVISPDSLLLQNVPSVQFLIALLQLLYHPESEDLKAKMLFAFIRANGKGTEQPHTFLSKYAYQPVSTFFADFGFSIETFNQYSLYEGVTLAVNCFEVARHSDAYLTHFIDLIFDFKNARKGGLADFLDFWEDQKEKLSISSPEGLNAITVMTVHKSKGLSAPVIIYAFADSKLEDGRGEMIWYPVSAENFAGFDYLLVKSSKNIENYGAAATILNEQHQQHLLDQINVLYVAMTRPESSLYVITSLPEKEITTYGTDRKSVV
;
A
#
# COMPACT_ATOMS: atom_id res chain seq x y z
N ALA A 1 5.77 -2.11 27.19
CA ALA A 1 6.99 -2.50 27.91
C ALA A 1 7.03 -4.03 28.13
N LEU A 2 6.02 -4.61 28.81
CA LEU A 2 5.99 -6.06 29.12
C LEU A 2 6.13 -6.97 27.89
N ILE A 3 5.35 -6.75 26.82
CA ILE A 3 5.41 -7.55 25.58
C ILE A 3 6.81 -7.53 24.94
N LYS A 4 7.52 -6.41 25.03
CA LYS A 4 8.87 -6.30 24.49
C LYS A 4 9.89 -7.13 25.25
N GLU A 5 9.75 -7.15 26.58
CA GLU A 5 10.62 -7.94 27.45
C GLU A 5 10.33 -9.43 27.33
N GLU A 6 9.04 -9.81 27.25
CA GLU A 6 8.61 -11.21 27.12
C GLU A 6 8.99 -11.80 25.76
N GLU A 7 8.83 -11.05 24.67
CA GLU A 7 9.13 -11.51 23.31
C GLU A 7 10.53 -11.14 22.81
N ASN A 8 11.30 -10.38 23.60
CA ASN A 8 12.64 -9.89 23.25
C ASN A 8 12.66 -9.18 21.87
N ILE A 9 11.66 -8.34 21.59
CA ILE A 9 11.52 -7.59 20.34
C ILE A 9 11.69 -6.10 20.57
N LEU A 10 12.37 -5.43 19.63
CA LEU A 10 12.46 -3.98 19.56
C LEU A 10 11.68 -3.52 18.31
N PRO A 11 10.56 -2.80 18.48
CA PRO A 11 9.80 -2.27 17.35
C PRO A 11 10.63 -1.30 16.50
N ILE A 12 10.51 -1.40 15.18
CA ILE A 12 11.28 -0.56 14.23
C ILE A 12 11.09 0.94 14.50
N TRP A 13 9.91 1.38 14.90
CA TRP A 13 9.65 2.80 15.20
C TRP A 13 10.43 3.31 16.44
N GLU A 14 10.83 2.44 17.35
CA GLU A 14 11.64 2.83 18.50
C GLU A 14 13.13 2.98 18.19
N PHE A 15 13.63 2.33 17.12
CA PHE A 15 15.05 2.42 16.76
C PHE A 15 15.52 3.86 16.63
N ASN A 16 14.76 4.69 15.92
CA ASN A 16 15.11 6.09 15.72
C ASN A 16 15.11 6.87 17.04
N GLY A 17 14.19 6.56 17.97
CA GLY A 17 14.10 7.17 19.28
C GLY A 17 15.28 6.76 20.18
N VAL A 18 15.63 5.48 20.21
CA VAL A 18 16.79 4.96 20.97
C VAL A 18 18.08 5.58 20.43
N ILE A 19 18.29 5.59 19.12
CA ILE A 19 19.45 6.21 18.50
C ILE A 19 19.50 7.70 18.87
N SER A 20 18.40 8.43 18.73
CA SER A 20 18.34 9.87 19.04
C SER A 20 18.68 10.14 20.52
N SER A 21 18.17 9.32 21.43
CA SER A 21 18.45 9.47 22.88
C SER A 21 19.92 9.18 23.21
N GLU A 22 20.52 8.16 22.62
CA GLU A 22 21.96 7.86 22.80
C GLU A 22 22.84 8.97 22.21
N LEU A 23 22.46 9.50 21.04
CA LEU A 23 23.18 10.57 20.36
C LEU A 23 23.08 11.90 21.09
N SER A 24 21.98 12.19 21.80
CA SER A 24 21.81 13.42 22.58
C SER A 24 22.53 13.42 23.89
N THR A 25 22.89 12.26 24.45
CA THR A 25 23.59 12.12 25.75
C THR A 25 25.10 12.22 25.64
N GLN A 26 25.67 12.09 24.44
CA GLN A 26 27.13 12.11 24.22
C GLN A 26 27.52 13.23 23.23
N PRO A 27 28.52 14.10 23.57
CA PRO A 27 28.94 15.20 22.67
C PRO A 27 29.51 14.74 21.32
N ALA A 28 30.10 13.57 21.27
CA ALA A 28 30.59 12.88 20.07
C ALA A 28 30.42 11.37 20.25
N PRO A 29 29.26 10.82 19.91
CA PRO A 29 29.01 9.38 20.06
C PRO A 29 30.04 8.57 19.26
N PHE A 30 30.65 7.60 19.90
CA PHE A 30 31.64 6.68 19.30
C PHE A 30 31.15 6.07 17.95
N ILE A 31 29.86 5.88 17.83
CA ILE A 31 29.27 5.35 16.58
C ILE A 31 29.44 6.34 15.39
N TYR A 32 29.40 7.65 15.66
CA TYR A 32 29.62 8.67 14.61
C TYR A 32 31.06 8.74 14.18
N GLU A 33 32.04 8.61 15.12
CA GLU A 33 33.44 8.54 14.73
C GLU A 33 33.67 7.33 13.82
N ARG A 34 33.18 6.16 14.23
CA ARG A 34 33.41 4.91 13.50
C ARG A 34 32.72 4.87 12.12
N ILE A 35 31.52 5.39 12.00
CA ILE A 35 30.80 5.47 10.74
C ILE A 35 31.30 6.63 9.89
N GLY A 36 31.56 7.79 10.51
CA GLY A 36 32.03 8.99 9.84
C GLY A 36 33.41 8.85 9.22
N GLU A 37 34.32 8.07 9.83
CA GLU A 37 35.61 7.72 9.23
C GLU A 37 35.47 6.79 8.03
N LYS A 38 34.43 5.96 7.98
CA LYS A 38 34.22 4.95 6.95
C LYS A 38 33.48 5.48 5.73
N PHE A 39 32.48 6.35 5.93
CA PHE A 39 31.61 6.86 4.86
C PHE A 39 31.76 8.37 4.73
N ARG A 40 32.14 8.83 3.54
CA ARG A 40 32.41 10.26 3.25
C ARG A 40 31.41 10.85 2.26
N HIS A 41 30.72 10.01 1.51
CA HIS A 41 29.76 10.42 0.49
C HIS A 41 28.41 9.82 0.82
N TYR A 42 27.40 10.66 1.00
CA TYR A 42 26.04 10.28 1.35
C TYR A 42 25.13 10.61 0.17
N PHE A 43 24.45 9.56 -0.34
CA PHE A 43 23.44 9.69 -1.38
C PHE A 43 22.12 9.21 -0.80
N ILE A 44 21.15 10.11 -0.69
CA ILE A 44 19.83 9.81 -0.12
C ILE A 44 18.79 10.08 -1.21
N ASP A 45 18.16 9.02 -1.67
CA ASP A 45 17.06 9.06 -2.62
C ASP A 45 15.71 9.05 -1.90
N GLU A 46 14.65 9.48 -2.59
CA GLU A 46 13.29 9.60 -2.04
C GLU A 46 13.25 10.38 -0.70
N PHE A 47 14.05 11.44 -0.61
CA PHE A 47 14.27 12.16 0.65
C PHE A 47 12.98 12.66 1.30
N GLN A 48 11.94 12.99 0.52
CA GLN A 48 10.64 13.46 1.02
C GLN A 48 9.90 12.42 1.90
N ASP A 49 10.33 11.16 1.88
CA ASP A 49 9.79 10.09 2.75
C ASP A 49 10.58 9.90 4.03
N THR A 50 11.71 10.59 4.17
CA THR A 50 12.54 10.56 5.37
C THR A 50 11.82 11.25 6.52
N SER A 51 11.68 10.57 7.67
CA SER A 51 11.08 11.20 8.85
C SER A 51 12.04 12.25 9.45
N VAL A 52 11.45 13.24 10.15
CA VAL A 52 12.23 14.29 10.83
C VAL A 52 13.29 13.69 11.77
N LEU A 53 12.92 12.67 12.52
CA LEU A 53 13.83 12.02 13.48
C LEU A 53 14.97 11.26 12.79
N GLN A 54 14.67 10.58 11.67
CA GLN A 54 15.71 9.95 10.85
C GLN A 54 16.68 11.00 10.31
N TRP A 55 16.16 12.09 9.76
CA TRP A 55 16.98 13.16 9.23
C TRP A 55 17.89 13.77 10.32
N GLN A 56 17.34 14.09 11.49
CA GLN A 56 18.09 14.61 12.61
C GLN A 56 19.23 13.68 13.04
N ASN A 57 19.02 12.36 12.98
CA ASN A 57 20.06 11.37 13.26
C ASN A 57 21.15 11.33 12.18
N PHE A 58 20.84 11.65 10.91
CA PHE A 58 21.83 11.68 9.84
C PHE A 58 22.63 12.99 9.77
N ILE A 59 22.07 14.12 10.20
CA ILE A 59 22.73 15.43 10.12
C ILE A 59 24.14 15.41 10.72
N PRO A 60 24.41 14.91 11.93
CA PRO A 60 25.75 14.90 12.51
C PRO A 60 26.77 14.08 11.73
N LEU A 61 26.34 12.94 11.15
CA LEU A 61 27.21 12.08 10.32
C LEU A 61 27.60 12.80 9.02
N ILE A 62 26.63 13.39 8.35
CA ILE A 62 26.84 14.10 7.09
C ILE A 62 27.68 15.36 7.34
N LEU A 63 27.38 16.08 8.43
CA LEU A 63 28.12 17.28 8.81
C LEU A 63 29.60 16.98 9.03
N ASN A 64 29.91 15.89 9.76
CA ASN A 64 31.30 15.45 9.95
C ASN A 64 31.98 15.14 8.61
N ALA A 65 31.31 14.43 7.71
CA ALA A 65 31.87 14.11 6.40
C ALA A 65 32.13 15.35 5.53
N VAL A 66 31.20 16.29 5.51
CA VAL A 66 31.29 17.50 4.68
C VAL A 66 32.31 18.50 5.22
N GLN A 67 32.49 18.58 6.56
CA GLN A 67 33.43 19.49 7.22
C GLN A 67 34.83 18.92 7.35
N SER A 68 35.01 17.60 7.38
CA SER A 68 36.33 17.00 7.48
C SER A 68 37.03 16.97 6.11
N GLN A 69 38.29 17.45 6.12
CA GLN A 69 39.16 17.38 4.92
C GLN A 69 40.22 16.30 5.14
N GLU A 70 40.21 15.30 4.28
CA GLU A 70 41.27 14.30 4.21
C GLU A 70 41.88 14.33 2.82
N ASN A 71 43.22 14.43 2.73
CA ASN A 71 43.91 14.57 1.48
C ASN A 71 43.42 15.74 0.58
N HIS A 72 43.00 16.85 1.19
CA HIS A 72 42.41 18.03 0.51
C HIS A 72 41.08 17.77 -0.19
N GLN A 73 40.38 16.66 0.13
CA GLN A 73 39.03 16.36 -0.37
C GLN A 73 38.03 16.34 0.76
N ALA A 74 36.99 17.16 0.66
CA ALA A 74 35.84 17.12 1.57
C ALA A 74 34.90 15.98 1.16
N GLY A 75 34.12 15.46 2.11
CA GLY A 75 32.99 14.57 1.82
C GLY A 75 31.88 15.31 1.07
N SER A 76 30.85 14.57 0.65
CA SER A 76 29.71 15.15 -0.06
C SER A 76 28.38 14.55 0.36
N VAL A 77 27.32 15.31 0.17
CA VAL A 77 25.94 14.83 0.32
C VAL A 77 25.14 15.18 -0.95
N LEU A 78 24.37 14.21 -1.43
CA LEU A 78 23.39 14.38 -2.48
C LEU A 78 22.02 13.93 -1.94
N LEU A 79 21.07 14.86 -1.94
CA LEU A 79 19.67 14.57 -1.60
C LEU A 79 18.85 14.63 -2.88
N VAL A 80 18.14 13.54 -3.17
CA VAL A 80 17.26 13.45 -4.35
C VAL A 80 15.85 13.20 -3.86
N GLY A 81 14.88 13.90 -4.42
CA GLY A 81 13.48 13.75 -4.02
C GLY A 81 12.53 14.63 -4.81
N ASP A 82 11.24 14.43 -4.55
CA ASP A 82 10.15 15.22 -5.08
C ASP A 82 9.05 15.37 -4.02
N ALA A 83 8.88 16.58 -3.48
CA ALA A 83 7.88 16.87 -2.45
C ALA A 83 6.45 16.51 -2.88
N LYS A 84 6.15 16.54 -4.20
CA LYS A 84 4.86 16.13 -4.78
C LYS A 84 4.62 14.62 -4.72
N GLN A 85 5.65 13.82 -4.45
CA GLN A 85 5.56 12.36 -4.28
C GLN A 85 5.62 11.94 -2.81
N SER A 86 5.53 12.87 -1.86
CA SER A 86 5.45 12.57 -0.42
C SER A 86 4.06 12.06 -0.07
N ILE A 87 3.91 10.74 0.08
CA ILE A 87 2.64 10.08 0.41
C ILE A 87 2.72 9.20 1.67
N TYR A 88 3.78 9.37 2.47
CA TYR A 88 4.06 8.59 3.68
C TYR A 88 4.12 9.45 4.94
N ARG A 89 3.30 10.53 5.03
CA ARG A 89 3.19 11.37 6.24
C ARG A 89 2.82 10.55 7.47
N TRP A 90 1.93 9.57 7.33
CA TRP A 90 1.55 8.64 8.40
C TRP A 90 2.71 7.76 8.93
N ARG A 91 3.83 7.66 8.20
CA ARG A 91 5.11 7.05 8.64
C ARG A 91 6.12 8.07 9.14
N GLY A 92 5.75 9.35 9.23
CA GLY A 92 6.59 10.44 9.69
C GLY A 92 7.36 11.18 8.60
N GLY A 93 7.19 10.83 7.32
CA GLY A 93 7.70 11.61 6.19
C GLY A 93 7.05 12.99 6.16
N LYS A 94 7.81 14.03 5.82
CA LYS A 94 7.31 15.40 5.70
C LYS A 94 7.82 16.06 4.45
N ALA A 95 6.89 16.36 3.52
CA ALA A 95 7.19 17.13 2.31
C ALA A 95 7.86 18.47 2.61
N GLU A 96 7.40 19.13 3.67
CA GLU A 96 7.87 20.46 4.11
C GLU A 96 9.35 20.46 4.48
N GLN A 97 9.86 19.33 5.04
CA GLN A 97 11.29 19.20 5.36
C GLN A 97 12.16 19.29 4.09
N PHE A 98 11.75 18.58 3.04
CA PHE A 98 12.46 18.66 1.75
C PHE A 98 12.32 20.02 1.09
N MET A 99 11.12 20.61 1.17
CA MET A 99 10.87 21.95 0.60
C MET A 99 11.76 23.01 1.25
N ARG A 100 11.96 23.02 2.57
CA ARG A 100 12.82 23.98 3.28
C ARG A 100 14.30 23.82 2.92
N LEU A 101 14.77 22.57 2.79
CA LEU A 101 16.13 22.31 2.31
C LEU A 101 16.32 22.79 0.88
N TYR A 102 15.33 22.55 0.01
CA TYR A 102 15.36 22.97 -1.39
C TYR A 102 15.34 24.50 -1.54
N SER A 103 14.52 25.22 -0.75
CA SER A 103 14.45 26.70 -0.77
C SER A 103 15.67 27.37 -0.12
N GLY A 104 16.46 26.63 0.66
CA GLY A 104 17.57 27.17 1.46
C GLY A 104 17.12 27.82 2.77
N ASP A 105 15.84 27.69 3.15
CA ASP A 105 15.35 28.19 4.46
C ASP A 105 15.90 27.36 5.63
N GLU A 106 16.33 26.14 5.36
CA GLU A 106 17.00 25.25 6.29
C GLU A 106 18.34 24.80 5.70
N ASP A 107 19.45 25.15 6.35
CA ASP A 107 20.80 24.71 5.99
C ASP A 107 21.48 24.09 7.21
N PRO A 108 21.31 22.79 7.45
CA PRO A 108 21.91 22.12 8.60
C PRO A 108 23.44 21.99 8.50
N PHE A 109 24.02 22.13 7.31
CA PHE A 109 25.44 21.89 7.06
C PHE A 109 26.26 23.15 7.01
N LYS A 110 25.62 24.31 6.84
CA LYS A 110 26.28 25.63 6.68
C LYS A 110 27.33 25.62 5.57
N VAL A 111 27.00 24.98 4.46
CA VAL A 111 27.84 24.90 3.26
C VAL A 111 27.06 25.40 2.05
N SER A 112 27.77 25.75 0.98
CA SER A 112 27.11 26.17 -0.26
C SER A 112 26.27 25.03 -0.83
N LEU A 113 24.96 25.20 -0.88
CA LEU A 113 24.03 24.28 -1.50
C LEU A 113 23.95 24.54 -3.01
N ASN A 114 23.98 23.46 -3.80
CA ASN A 114 23.72 23.53 -5.23
C ASN A 114 22.41 22.80 -5.52
N THR A 115 21.35 23.54 -5.79
CA THR A 115 20.03 23.02 -6.10
C THR A 115 19.85 22.88 -7.60
N VAL A 116 19.52 21.68 -8.06
CA VAL A 116 19.31 21.36 -9.48
C VAL A 116 17.91 20.78 -9.68
N ASN A 117 17.17 21.33 -10.61
CA ASN A 117 15.88 20.78 -11.04
C ASN A 117 16.07 19.86 -12.23
N LEU A 118 15.51 18.66 -12.13
CA LEU A 118 15.40 17.73 -13.24
C LEU A 118 14.12 18.07 -14.04
N ALA A 119 14.28 18.88 -15.09
CA ALA A 119 13.14 19.39 -15.83
C ALA A 119 12.57 18.40 -16.87
N GLU A 120 13.35 17.42 -17.33
CA GLU A 120 12.96 16.52 -18.40
C GLU A 120 12.34 15.22 -17.84
N ASN A 121 11.17 14.87 -18.37
CA ASN A 121 10.49 13.61 -18.10
C ASN A 121 10.77 12.62 -19.22
N TYR A 122 11.48 11.51 -18.90
CA TYR A 122 11.81 10.45 -19.83
C TYR A 122 10.85 9.25 -19.76
N ARG A 123 9.87 9.29 -18.84
CA ARG A 123 8.93 8.19 -18.61
C ARG A 123 7.73 8.27 -19.54
N SER A 124 7.06 9.41 -19.53
CA SER A 124 5.73 9.56 -20.11
C SER A 124 5.78 10.21 -21.48
N LEU A 125 4.82 9.83 -22.34
CA LEU A 125 4.63 10.46 -23.63
C LEU A 125 4.03 11.87 -23.47
N LYS A 126 4.18 12.67 -24.52
CA LYS A 126 3.91 14.12 -24.57
C LYS A 126 2.54 14.51 -23.99
N GLN A 127 1.46 13.86 -24.43
CA GLN A 127 0.10 14.26 -24.05
C GLN A 127 -0.17 14.08 -22.53
N ILE A 128 0.47 13.08 -21.90
CA ILE A 128 0.36 12.87 -20.46
C ILE A 128 1.08 14.00 -19.71
N ILE A 129 2.26 14.40 -20.19
CA ILE A 129 3.04 15.49 -19.60
C ILE A 129 2.31 16.82 -19.76
N ASP A 130 1.81 17.10 -20.97
CA ASP A 130 1.07 18.34 -21.26
C ASP A 130 -0.20 18.44 -20.40
N PHE A 131 -0.93 17.31 -20.26
CA PHE A 131 -2.10 17.26 -19.39
C PHE A 131 -1.73 17.55 -17.92
N ASN A 132 -0.73 16.91 -17.37
CA ASN A 132 -0.28 17.12 -15.99
C ASN A 132 0.23 18.56 -15.78
N ASN A 133 0.92 19.14 -16.77
CA ASN A 133 1.42 20.51 -16.74
C ASN A 133 0.30 21.57 -16.70
N VAL A 134 -0.89 21.24 -17.20
CA VAL A 134 -2.07 22.12 -17.10
C VAL A 134 -2.85 21.83 -15.83
N PHE A 135 -3.04 20.57 -15.49
CA PHE A 135 -3.91 20.13 -14.41
C PHE A 135 -3.36 20.53 -13.02
N PHE A 136 -2.10 20.24 -12.73
CA PHE A 136 -1.55 20.48 -11.39
C PHE A 136 -1.39 21.96 -11.02
N PRO A 137 -1.00 22.90 -11.92
CA PRO A 137 -1.09 24.32 -11.63
C PRO A 137 -2.50 24.81 -11.34
N PHE A 138 -3.53 24.24 -12.01
CA PHE A 138 -4.93 24.55 -11.70
C PHE A 138 -5.30 24.07 -10.28
N VAL A 139 -4.94 22.83 -9.93
CA VAL A 139 -5.17 22.26 -8.60
C VAL A 139 -4.43 23.04 -7.50
N ALA A 140 -3.29 23.66 -7.82
CA ALA A 140 -2.55 24.49 -6.88
C ALA A 140 -3.35 25.67 -6.31
N GLU A 141 -4.41 26.12 -7.00
CA GLU A 141 -5.28 27.21 -6.52
C GLU A 141 -6.13 26.80 -5.29
N LEU A 142 -6.25 25.51 -5.02
CA LEU A 142 -6.95 24.98 -3.83
C LEU A 142 -6.19 25.24 -2.52
N PHE A 143 -4.86 25.44 -2.60
CA PHE A 143 -4.05 25.69 -1.41
C PHE A 143 -4.16 27.14 -0.95
N THR A 144 -4.23 27.35 0.35
CA THR A 144 -4.10 28.68 0.99
C THR A 144 -2.66 28.96 1.42
N ILE A 145 -1.84 27.93 1.60
CA ILE A 145 -0.42 28.05 1.94
C ILE A 145 0.38 28.31 0.66
N GLY A 146 1.07 29.45 0.60
CA GLY A 146 1.79 29.89 -0.59
C GLY A 146 2.93 28.95 -1.03
N GLU A 147 3.56 28.25 -0.11
CA GLU A 147 4.60 27.25 -0.41
C GLU A 147 4.03 26.06 -1.19
N TYR A 148 2.86 25.55 -0.81
CA TYR A 148 2.20 24.47 -1.52
C TYR A 148 1.71 24.90 -2.91
N GLN A 149 1.22 26.15 -3.02
CA GLN A 149 0.89 26.71 -4.34
C GLN A 149 2.12 26.77 -5.26
N LYS A 150 3.25 27.27 -4.74
CA LYS A 150 4.50 27.38 -5.52
C LYS A 150 5.00 26.00 -5.96
N LEU A 151 4.92 24.97 -5.08
CA LEU A 151 5.32 23.60 -5.38
C LEU A 151 4.65 23.09 -6.65
N TYR A 152 3.34 23.27 -6.78
CA TYR A 152 2.58 22.76 -7.92
C TYR A 152 2.56 23.71 -9.13
N LYS A 153 2.63 25.02 -8.93
CA LYS A 153 2.77 25.97 -10.04
C LYS A 153 4.12 25.85 -10.77
N ALA A 154 5.17 25.45 -10.05
CA ALA A 154 6.50 25.19 -10.60
C ALA A 154 6.71 23.73 -11.06
N ALA A 155 5.65 22.91 -11.11
CA ALA A 155 5.74 21.48 -11.38
C ALA A 155 5.86 21.12 -12.87
N ALA A 156 5.86 22.09 -13.77
CA ALA A 156 5.91 21.86 -15.21
C ALA A 156 7.16 21.05 -15.61
N GLN A 157 6.95 19.99 -16.39
CA GLN A 157 7.98 19.10 -16.91
C GLN A 157 8.10 19.25 -18.41
N ASN A 158 9.33 19.12 -18.92
CA ASN A 158 9.61 19.04 -20.34
C ASN A 158 9.71 17.57 -20.77
N TYR A 159 9.64 17.32 -22.05
CA TYR A 159 9.90 16.03 -22.66
C TYR A 159 11.02 16.15 -23.71
N PRO A 160 11.82 15.09 -23.92
CA PRO A 160 12.87 15.11 -24.91
C PRO A 160 12.30 15.39 -26.31
N LYS A 161 12.99 16.20 -27.11
CA LYS A 161 12.57 16.51 -28.49
C LYS A 161 12.46 15.29 -29.41
N SER A 162 13.06 14.16 -29.02
CA SER A 162 13.00 12.89 -29.74
C SER A 162 11.71 12.10 -29.49
N THR A 163 10.87 12.54 -28.55
CA THR A 163 9.60 11.87 -28.25
C THR A 163 8.57 12.18 -29.34
N LEU A 164 8.42 11.27 -30.29
CA LEU A 164 7.50 11.41 -31.44
C LEU A 164 6.08 10.93 -31.16
N ALA A 165 5.89 10.04 -30.19
CA ALA A 165 4.58 9.50 -29.85
C ALA A 165 3.79 10.46 -28.95
N GLU A 166 2.48 10.61 -29.24
CA GLU A 166 1.67 11.61 -28.54
C GLU A 166 1.17 11.15 -27.18
N GLY A 167 0.85 9.86 -27.00
CA GLY A 167 0.22 9.34 -25.78
C GLY A 167 -1.30 9.55 -25.77
N TYR A 168 -1.95 9.14 -24.67
CA TYR A 168 -3.40 9.23 -24.53
C TYR A 168 -3.83 9.53 -23.09
N VAL A 169 -4.79 10.44 -22.93
CA VAL A 169 -5.42 10.75 -21.64
C VAL A 169 -6.93 10.73 -21.78
N ASN A 170 -7.61 10.00 -20.89
CA ASN A 170 -9.07 9.93 -20.86
C ASN A 170 -9.56 10.08 -19.42
N ILE A 171 -10.50 10.98 -19.20
CA ILE A 171 -11.22 11.14 -17.94
C ILE A 171 -12.67 10.72 -18.16
N SER A 172 -13.16 9.81 -17.35
CA SER A 172 -14.53 9.30 -17.43
C SER A 172 -15.27 9.56 -16.12
N PHE A 173 -16.44 10.14 -16.25
CA PHE A 173 -17.37 10.37 -15.15
C PHE A 173 -18.46 9.32 -15.21
N ILE A 174 -18.68 8.61 -14.10
CA ILE A 174 -19.77 7.64 -13.94
C ILE A 174 -20.86 8.23 -13.08
N ASN A 175 -22.12 7.90 -13.40
CA ASN A 175 -23.25 8.28 -12.56
C ASN A 175 -23.56 7.13 -11.61
N THR A 176 -23.49 7.38 -10.32
CA THR A 176 -23.77 6.40 -9.27
C THR A 176 -25.15 6.57 -8.64
N GLU A 177 -25.89 7.64 -8.96
CA GLU A 177 -27.20 7.97 -8.34
C GLU A 177 -28.34 7.04 -8.79
N GLN A 178 -28.33 6.56 -10.03
CA GLN A 178 -29.43 5.76 -10.58
C GLN A 178 -29.56 4.38 -9.94
N GLU A 179 -28.50 3.87 -9.33
CA GLU A 179 -28.47 2.52 -8.78
C GLU A 179 -28.88 2.44 -7.31
N GLU A 180 -28.78 3.55 -6.54
CA GLU A 180 -29.28 3.61 -5.16
C GLU A 180 -30.81 3.64 -5.08
N GLU A 181 -31.50 4.10 -6.14
CA GLU A 181 -32.98 4.07 -6.21
C GLU A 181 -33.51 2.68 -6.57
N GLU A 182 -32.80 1.91 -7.42
CA GLU A 182 -33.18 0.54 -7.79
C GLU A 182 -32.96 -0.47 -6.66
N GLU A 183 -31.96 -0.27 -5.76
CA GLU A 183 -31.71 -1.17 -4.61
C GLU A 183 -32.78 -1.13 -3.52
N ARG A 184 -33.57 -0.07 -3.44
CA ARG A 184 -34.68 -0.01 -2.46
C ARG A 184 -35.82 -0.98 -2.78
N GLU A 185 -35.84 -1.56 -3.97
CA GLU A 185 -36.88 -2.49 -4.43
C GLU A 185 -36.43 -3.96 -4.59
N GLU A 186 -35.11 -4.28 -4.57
CA GLU A 186 -34.62 -5.66 -4.68
C GLU A 186 -33.89 -6.12 -3.41
N GLU A 187 -34.61 -6.75 -2.49
CA GLU A 187 -34.02 -7.51 -1.38
C GLU A 187 -33.22 -8.73 -1.86
N ILE A 188 -31.95 -8.80 -1.44
CA ILE A 188 -31.12 -10.01 -1.27
C ILE A 188 -30.91 -10.83 -2.54
N LYS A 189 -29.95 -10.43 -3.35
CA LYS A 189 -29.13 -11.36 -4.15
C LYS A 189 -27.70 -11.35 -3.64
N ASP A 190 -27.14 -12.55 -3.56
CA ASP A 190 -25.81 -12.92 -3.08
C ASP A 190 -24.68 -12.34 -4.00
N ASP A 191 -24.74 -11.01 -4.26
CA ASP A 191 -23.74 -10.29 -5.06
C ASP A 191 -22.86 -9.52 -4.09
N THR A 192 -21.61 -9.93 -3.98
CA THR A 192 -20.63 -9.45 -3.00
C THR A 192 -20.17 -8.00 -3.23
N LEU A 193 -20.58 -7.35 -4.33
CA LEU A 193 -20.19 -5.99 -4.71
C LEU A 193 -21.33 -5.01 -4.47
N THR A 194 -21.01 -3.84 -3.89
CA THR A 194 -21.95 -2.74 -3.83
C THR A 194 -22.23 -2.17 -5.24
N PRO A 195 -23.38 -1.51 -5.50
CA PRO A 195 -23.70 -0.92 -6.80
C PRO A 195 -22.61 0.03 -7.28
N ARG A 196 -22.09 0.88 -6.38
CA ARG A 196 -20.97 1.75 -6.69
C ARG A 196 -19.73 0.96 -7.15
N GLU A 197 -19.33 -0.08 -6.42
CA GLU A 197 -18.21 -0.94 -6.80
C GLU A 197 -18.45 -1.60 -8.18
N LYS A 198 -19.68 -2.04 -8.46
CA LYS A 198 -20.07 -2.65 -9.73
C LYS A 198 -19.94 -1.68 -10.90
N SER A 199 -20.48 -0.46 -10.79
CA SER A 199 -20.37 0.57 -11.83
C SER A 199 -18.91 0.90 -12.15
N TYR A 200 -18.06 1.03 -11.10
CA TYR A 200 -16.61 1.23 -11.30
C TYR A 200 -15.96 0.03 -11.99
N CYS A 201 -16.27 -1.19 -11.59
CA CYS A 201 -15.73 -2.41 -12.20
C CYS A 201 -16.11 -2.54 -13.67
N GLU A 202 -17.34 -2.21 -14.04
CA GLU A 202 -17.81 -2.20 -15.43
C GLU A 202 -17.09 -1.13 -16.25
N ALA A 203 -16.95 0.09 -15.72
CA ALA A 203 -16.19 1.15 -16.37
C ALA A 203 -14.72 0.76 -16.57
N ILE A 204 -14.09 0.15 -15.57
CA ILE A 204 -12.71 -0.38 -15.66
C ILE A 204 -12.61 -1.41 -16.79
N LEU A 205 -13.53 -2.38 -16.87
CA LEU A 205 -13.52 -3.39 -17.92
C LEU A 205 -13.61 -2.75 -19.33
N GLN A 206 -14.44 -1.72 -19.51
CA GLN A 206 -14.50 -0.99 -20.76
C GLN A 206 -13.17 -0.31 -21.11
N LYS A 207 -12.46 0.25 -20.12
CA LYS A 207 -11.14 0.86 -20.38
C LYS A 207 -10.08 -0.20 -20.71
N VAL A 208 -10.13 -1.35 -20.06
CA VAL A 208 -9.26 -2.50 -20.40
C VAL A 208 -9.51 -2.93 -21.86
N ILE A 209 -10.77 -3.11 -22.26
CA ILE A 209 -11.12 -3.48 -23.65
C ILE A 209 -10.64 -2.41 -24.64
N HIS A 210 -10.81 -1.13 -24.30
CA HIS A 210 -10.35 -0.03 -25.14
C HIS A 210 -8.81 -0.01 -25.28
N ALA A 211 -8.08 -0.22 -24.19
CA ALA A 211 -6.62 -0.29 -24.21
C ALA A 211 -6.12 -1.49 -25.04
N ASN A 212 -6.75 -2.66 -24.89
CA ASN A 212 -6.41 -3.83 -25.70
C ASN A 212 -6.72 -3.58 -27.21
N ALA A 213 -7.81 -2.92 -27.54
CA ALA A 213 -8.14 -2.55 -28.93
C ALA A 213 -7.12 -1.54 -29.51
N ALA A 214 -6.48 -0.73 -28.66
CA ALA A 214 -5.39 0.17 -29.04
C ALA A 214 -4.02 -0.52 -29.12
N GLY A 215 -3.94 -1.84 -28.85
CA GLY A 215 -2.74 -2.66 -29.00
C GLY A 215 -1.96 -2.96 -27.73
N ALA A 216 -2.47 -2.60 -26.55
CA ALA A 216 -1.86 -2.97 -25.28
C ALA A 216 -2.20 -4.43 -24.91
N ASP A 217 -1.22 -5.18 -24.39
CA ASP A 217 -1.46 -6.48 -23.77
C ASP A 217 -1.95 -6.31 -22.32
N ASP A 218 -2.60 -7.34 -21.75
CA ASP A 218 -3.07 -7.31 -20.36
C ASP A 218 -1.92 -7.05 -19.35
N LYS A 219 -0.71 -7.53 -19.62
CA LYS A 219 0.48 -7.28 -18.80
C LYS A 219 0.94 -5.82 -18.78
N ASP A 220 0.57 -5.04 -19.80
CA ASP A 220 0.91 -3.63 -19.92
C ASP A 220 -0.04 -2.72 -19.13
N ILE A 221 -1.14 -3.29 -18.62
CA ILE A 221 -2.21 -2.56 -17.94
C ILE A 221 -2.06 -2.69 -16.43
N THR A 222 -1.94 -1.55 -15.75
CA THR A 222 -1.99 -1.47 -14.29
C THR A 222 -3.19 -0.64 -13.86
N ILE A 223 -4.02 -1.23 -12.99
CA ILE A 223 -5.17 -0.56 -12.39
C ILE A 223 -4.77 -0.07 -11.00
N LEU A 224 -4.88 1.22 -10.78
CA LEU A 224 -4.59 1.86 -9.51
C LEU A 224 -5.89 2.13 -8.76
N VAL A 225 -5.91 1.75 -7.48
CA VAL A 225 -7.02 1.96 -6.56
C VAL A 225 -6.55 2.65 -5.28
N ARG A 226 -7.46 3.22 -4.52
CA ARG A 226 -7.11 3.88 -3.26
C ARG A 226 -6.91 2.89 -2.11
N THR A 227 -7.77 1.89 -2.02
CA THR A 227 -7.83 0.92 -0.91
C THR A 227 -7.64 -0.52 -1.39
N ASN A 228 -7.18 -1.41 -0.49
CA ASN A 228 -7.10 -2.83 -0.80
C ASN A 228 -8.48 -3.45 -1.06
N LYS A 229 -9.53 -2.96 -0.38
CA LYS A 229 -10.90 -3.43 -0.60
C LYS A 229 -11.37 -3.19 -2.03
N GLU A 230 -11.16 -1.98 -2.56
CA GLU A 230 -11.44 -1.66 -3.97
C GLU A 230 -10.63 -2.56 -4.91
N GLY A 231 -9.35 -2.80 -4.59
CA GLY A 231 -8.49 -3.70 -5.35
C GLY A 231 -9.00 -5.13 -5.42
N ALA A 232 -9.49 -5.66 -4.29
CA ALA A 232 -10.07 -7.00 -4.23
C ALA A 232 -11.36 -7.10 -5.06
N ALA A 233 -12.24 -6.08 -4.97
CA ALA A 233 -13.47 -5.99 -5.75
C ALA A 233 -13.18 -6.01 -7.27
N VAL A 234 -12.24 -5.18 -7.72
CA VAL A 234 -11.82 -5.10 -9.13
C VAL A 234 -11.21 -6.42 -9.60
N ALA A 235 -10.31 -7.01 -8.80
CA ALA A 235 -9.65 -8.27 -9.14
C ALA A 235 -10.66 -9.43 -9.26
N SER A 236 -11.60 -9.53 -8.32
CA SER A 236 -12.67 -10.54 -8.34
C SER A 236 -13.55 -10.38 -9.58
N PHE A 237 -14.01 -9.15 -9.85
CA PHE A 237 -14.88 -8.87 -11.00
C PHE A 237 -14.17 -9.19 -12.32
N LEU A 238 -12.95 -8.72 -12.55
CA LEU A 238 -12.22 -8.99 -13.79
C LEU A 238 -11.94 -10.50 -13.97
N SER A 239 -11.63 -11.19 -12.88
CA SER A 239 -11.45 -12.65 -12.91
C SER A 239 -12.75 -13.38 -13.28
N SER A 240 -13.91 -12.94 -12.78
CA SER A 240 -15.22 -13.48 -13.18
C SER A 240 -15.54 -13.28 -14.68
N LYS A 241 -14.96 -12.23 -15.28
CA LYS A 241 -15.04 -11.94 -16.71
C LYS A 241 -13.96 -12.66 -17.56
N GLY A 242 -13.21 -13.59 -16.94
CA GLY A 242 -12.20 -14.41 -17.61
C GLY A 242 -10.86 -13.71 -17.85
N ARG A 243 -10.63 -12.54 -17.24
CA ARG A 243 -9.34 -11.85 -17.31
C ARG A 243 -8.38 -12.41 -16.26
N LYS A 244 -7.11 -12.56 -16.62
CA LYS A 244 -6.06 -12.88 -15.65
C LYS A 244 -5.66 -11.62 -14.91
N VAL A 245 -5.69 -11.67 -13.58
CA VAL A 245 -5.39 -10.52 -12.72
C VAL A 245 -4.35 -10.89 -11.68
N ILE A 246 -3.39 -10.01 -11.46
CA ILE A 246 -2.44 -10.04 -10.38
C ILE A 246 -2.80 -8.89 -9.42
N SER A 247 -3.17 -9.23 -8.18
CA SER A 247 -3.43 -8.24 -7.14
C SER A 247 -2.71 -8.64 -5.85
N PRO A 248 -2.48 -7.71 -4.90
CA PRO A 248 -1.93 -8.06 -3.60
C PRO A 248 -2.72 -9.16 -2.89
N ASP A 249 -4.05 -9.15 -3.00
CA ASP A 249 -4.92 -10.15 -2.39
C ASP A 249 -4.88 -11.49 -3.13
N SER A 250 -4.71 -11.48 -4.46
CA SER A 250 -4.53 -12.71 -5.23
C SER A 250 -3.18 -13.39 -4.95
N LEU A 251 -2.23 -12.61 -4.42
CA LEU A 251 -0.91 -13.10 -4.00
C LEU A 251 -0.88 -13.57 -2.54
N LEU A 252 -1.94 -13.35 -1.77
CA LEU A 252 -2.03 -13.80 -0.38
C LEU A 252 -2.18 -15.33 -0.31
N LEU A 253 -1.34 -15.97 0.50
CA LEU A 253 -1.38 -17.40 0.70
C LEU A 253 -2.74 -17.89 1.23
N GLN A 254 -3.39 -17.09 2.11
CA GLN A 254 -4.69 -17.46 2.70
C GLN A 254 -5.83 -17.62 1.68
N ASN A 255 -5.71 -17.02 0.48
CA ASN A 255 -6.74 -17.07 -0.55
C ASN A 255 -6.56 -18.24 -1.53
N VAL A 256 -5.45 -18.97 -1.41
CA VAL A 256 -5.13 -20.09 -2.28
C VAL A 256 -5.84 -21.37 -1.81
N PRO A 257 -6.64 -22.03 -2.67
CA PRO A 257 -7.43 -23.19 -2.28
C PRO A 257 -6.59 -24.34 -1.68
N SER A 258 -5.40 -24.62 -2.21
CA SER A 258 -4.48 -25.63 -1.69
C SER A 258 -4.01 -25.29 -0.27
N VAL A 259 -3.66 -24.02 -0.01
CA VAL A 259 -3.26 -23.56 1.32
C VAL A 259 -4.44 -23.57 2.29
N GLN A 260 -5.64 -23.13 1.84
CA GLN A 260 -6.86 -23.19 2.65
C GLN A 260 -7.17 -24.62 3.12
N PHE A 261 -7.01 -25.59 2.23
CA PHE A 261 -7.18 -27.00 2.58
C PHE A 261 -6.16 -27.45 3.64
N LEU A 262 -4.88 -27.17 3.43
CA LEU A 262 -3.83 -27.56 4.37
C LEU A 262 -4.02 -26.90 5.75
N ILE A 263 -4.37 -25.63 5.80
CA ILE A 263 -4.67 -24.94 7.07
C ILE A 263 -5.90 -25.56 7.75
N ALA A 264 -6.98 -25.81 7.00
CA ALA A 264 -8.17 -26.46 7.57
C ALA A 264 -7.88 -27.89 8.07
N LEU A 265 -7.03 -28.64 7.37
CA LEU A 265 -6.53 -29.94 7.81
C LEU A 265 -5.75 -29.83 9.13
N LEU A 266 -4.79 -28.88 9.21
CA LEU A 266 -4.00 -28.64 10.42
C LEU A 266 -4.87 -28.21 11.60
N GLN A 267 -5.87 -27.34 11.38
CA GLN A 267 -6.85 -26.93 12.40
C GLN A 267 -7.65 -28.14 12.89
N LEU A 268 -8.10 -29.04 12.00
CA LEU A 268 -8.81 -30.25 12.36
C LEU A 268 -7.93 -31.25 13.11
N LEU A 269 -6.65 -31.41 12.71
CA LEU A 269 -5.70 -32.26 13.44
C LEU A 269 -5.42 -31.74 14.86
N TYR A 270 -5.50 -30.45 15.09
CA TYR A 270 -5.37 -29.84 16.41
C TYR A 270 -6.65 -29.96 17.24
N HIS A 271 -7.83 -29.88 16.60
CA HIS A 271 -9.14 -30.04 17.24
C HIS A 271 -9.97 -31.16 16.55
N PRO A 272 -9.62 -32.43 16.74
CA PRO A 272 -10.18 -33.55 15.96
C PRO A 272 -11.68 -33.81 16.16
N GLU A 273 -12.25 -33.32 17.25
CA GLU A 273 -13.67 -33.49 17.61
C GLU A 273 -14.59 -32.43 16.98
N SER A 274 -14.04 -31.44 16.27
CA SER A 274 -14.82 -30.33 15.72
C SER A 274 -15.45 -30.70 14.38
N GLU A 275 -16.76 -30.88 14.35
CA GLU A 275 -17.53 -31.12 13.11
C GLU A 275 -17.50 -29.89 12.18
N ASP A 276 -17.42 -28.65 12.71
CA ASP A 276 -17.31 -27.42 11.92
C ASP A 276 -15.96 -27.37 11.15
N LEU A 277 -14.86 -27.75 11.82
CA LEU A 277 -13.55 -27.81 11.18
C LEU A 277 -13.48 -28.93 10.14
N LYS A 278 -14.12 -30.05 10.41
CA LYS A 278 -14.25 -31.15 9.44
C LYS A 278 -15.01 -30.69 8.20
N ALA A 279 -16.15 -30.01 8.38
CA ALA A 279 -16.91 -29.47 7.25
C ALA A 279 -16.06 -28.45 6.46
N LYS A 280 -15.41 -27.53 7.15
CA LYS A 280 -14.50 -26.53 6.54
C LYS A 280 -13.40 -27.20 5.72
N MET A 281 -12.76 -28.22 6.26
CA MET A 281 -11.70 -29.01 5.58
C MET A 281 -12.24 -29.71 4.32
N LEU A 282 -13.40 -30.36 4.38
CA LEU A 282 -14.01 -31.02 3.22
C LEU A 282 -14.37 -30.02 2.10
N PHE A 283 -14.93 -28.86 2.44
CA PHE A 283 -15.19 -27.77 1.46
C PHE A 283 -13.90 -27.25 0.84
N ALA A 284 -12.88 -27.01 1.66
CA ALA A 284 -11.58 -26.54 1.18
C ALA A 284 -10.91 -27.58 0.25
N PHE A 285 -11.05 -28.87 0.55
CA PHE A 285 -10.54 -29.96 -0.30
C PHE A 285 -11.19 -29.95 -1.69
N ILE A 286 -12.53 -29.81 -1.76
CA ILE A 286 -13.25 -29.74 -3.04
C ILE A 286 -12.74 -28.55 -3.87
N ARG A 287 -12.54 -27.40 -3.24
CA ARG A 287 -12.02 -26.19 -3.91
C ARG A 287 -10.58 -26.38 -4.39
N ALA A 288 -9.73 -27.06 -3.62
CA ALA A 288 -8.34 -27.31 -3.96
C ALA A 288 -8.17 -28.32 -5.12
N ASN A 289 -8.98 -29.36 -5.18
CA ASN A 289 -8.88 -30.41 -6.21
C ASN A 289 -9.62 -30.08 -7.51
N GLY A 290 -10.38 -29.00 -7.59
CA GLY A 290 -11.01 -28.50 -8.81
C GLY A 290 -12.03 -29.47 -9.45
N LYS A 291 -12.20 -29.37 -10.78
CA LYS A 291 -13.22 -30.09 -11.58
C LYS A 291 -13.06 -31.61 -11.70
N GLY A 292 -12.15 -32.22 -10.95
CA GLY A 292 -11.88 -33.67 -11.01
C GLY A 292 -12.62 -34.50 -9.96
N THR A 293 -13.32 -33.90 -9.01
CA THR A 293 -14.18 -34.59 -8.06
C THR A 293 -15.58 -34.76 -8.64
N GLU A 294 -16.20 -35.96 -8.36
CA GLU A 294 -17.63 -36.19 -8.50
C GLU A 294 -18.40 -34.94 -8.00
N GLN A 295 -19.64 -34.75 -8.48
CA GLN A 295 -20.45 -33.57 -8.09
C GLN A 295 -20.23 -33.22 -6.61
N PRO A 296 -19.92 -31.97 -6.24
CA PRO A 296 -19.57 -31.59 -4.86
C PRO A 296 -20.52 -32.12 -3.79
N HIS A 297 -21.79 -32.19 -4.14
CA HIS A 297 -22.83 -32.73 -3.25
C HIS A 297 -22.61 -34.22 -2.96
N THR A 298 -22.27 -35.06 -3.95
CA THR A 298 -22.02 -36.50 -3.79
C THR A 298 -20.81 -36.73 -2.88
N PHE A 299 -19.74 -35.95 -3.08
CA PHE A 299 -18.55 -36.01 -2.24
C PHE A 299 -18.86 -35.66 -0.78
N LEU A 300 -19.56 -34.54 -0.55
CA LEU A 300 -19.94 -34.12 0.80
C LEU A 300 -20.85 -35.15 1.47
N SER A 301 -21.86 -35.69 0.75
CA SER A 301 -22.76 -36.72 1.27
C SER A 301 -22.02 -37.98 1.68
N LYS A 302 -20.90 -38.31 1.00
CA LYS A 302 -20.08 -39.48 1.34
C LYS A 302 -19.34 -39.27 2.66
N TYR A 303 -18.78 -38.12 2.95
CA TYR A 303 -17.87 -37.92 4.08
C TYR A 303 -18.43 -37.08 5.23
N ALA A 304 -19.49 -36.29 5.02
CA ALA A 304 -20.00 -35.39 6.06
C ALA A 304 -20.46 -36.12 7.32
N TYR A 305 -21.12 -37.26 7.15
CA TYR A 305 -21.68 -38.07 8.25
C TYR A 305 -20.81 -39.26 8.69
N GLN A 306 -19.67 -39.46 8.02
CA GLN A 306 -18.72 -40.53 8.34
C GLN A 306 -17.62 -39.95 9.29
N PRO A 307 -17.01 -40.82 10.14
CA PRO A 307 -15.79 -40.39 10.85
C PRO A 307 -14.73 -39.87 9.89
N VAL A 308 -13.99 -38.84 10.29
CA VAL A 308 -12.94 -38.23 9.43
C VAL A 308 -11.85 -39.25 9.05
N SER A 309 -11.65 -40.27 9.88
CA SER A 309 -10.74 -41.39 9.59
C SER A 309 -11.08 -42.12 8.29
N THR A 310 -12.35 -42.17 7.90
CA THR A 310 -12.77 -42.75 6.61
C THR A 310 -12.23 -41.96 5.44
N PHE A 311 -12.32 -40.62 5.52
CA PHE A 311 -11.75 -39.73 4.53
C PHE A 311 -10.22 -39.86 4.47
N PHE A 312 -9.54 -39.88 5.60
CA PHE A 312 -8.09 -40.05 5.65
C PHE A 312 -7.63 -41.37 5.07
N ALA A 313 -8.34 -42.46 5.39
CA ALA A 313 -8.02 -43.80 4.86
C ALA A 313 -8.16 -43.88 3.33
N ASP A 314 -9.20 -43.26 2.75
CA ASP A 314 -9.42 -43.23 1.29
C ASP A 314 -8.29 -42.53 0.54
N PHE A 315 -7.59 -41.60 1.20
CA PHE A 315 -6.43 -40.89 0.65
C PHE A 315 -5.08 -41.37 1.18
N GLY A 316 -5.06 -42.44 1.96
CA GLY A 316 -3.82 -43.01 2.49
C GLY A 316 -3.10 -42.15 3.52
N PHE A 317 -3.82 -41.21 4.16
CA PHE A 317 -3.28 -40.36 5.20
C PHE A 317 -3.46 -40.97 6.59
N SER A 318 -2.39 -41.01 7.40
CA SER A 318 -2.43 -41.51 8.79
C SER A 318 -2.05 -40.42 9.76
N ILE A 319 -2.92 -40.16 10.75
CA ILE A 319 -2.67 -39.21 11.83
C ILE A 319 -1.48 -39.68 12.69
N GLU A 320 -1.35 -40.99 12.93
CA GLU A 320 -0.22 -41.53 13.71
C GLU A 320 1.10 -41.26 13.02
N THR A 321 1.16 -41.41 11.70
CA THR A 321 2.35 -41.10 10.91
C THR A 321 2.63 -39.59 10.90
N PHE A 322 1.60 -38.76 10.74
CA PHE A 322 1.73 -37.28 10.81
C PHE A 322 2.34 -36.85 12.15
N ASN A 323 1.86 -37.40 13.27
CA ASN A 323 2.34 -37.04 14.61
C ASN A 323 3.79 -37.49 14.91
N GLN A 324 4.33 -38.44 14.13
CA GLN A 324 5.73 -38.86 14.23
C GLN A 324 6.70 -37.90 13.48
N TYR A 325 6.19 -37.12 12.54
CA TYR A 325 6.97 -36.22 11.73
C TYR A 325 7.04 -34.79 12.33
N SER A 326 8.01 -34.04 11.90
CA SER A 326 7.99 -32.59 12.12
C SER A 326 6.84 -31.96 11.32
N LEU A 327 6.38 -30.77 11.72
CA LEU A 327 5.29 -30.06 11.02
C LEU A 327 5.56 -29.96 9.50
N TYR A 328 6.79 -29.63 9.11
CA TYR A 328 7.21 -29.57 7.71
C TYR A 328 7.04 -30.89 6.97
N GLU A 329 7.53 -31.98 7.57
CA GLU A 329 7.43 -33.33 6.98
C GLU A 329 5.97 -33.82 6.96
N GLY A 330 5.20 -33.53 8.02
CA GLY A 330 3.78 -33.86 8.11
C GLY A 330 2.94 -33.14 7.06
N VAL A 331 3.19 -31.84 6.82
CA VAL A 331 2.50 -31.10 5.75
C VAL A 331 2.93 -31.61 4.37
N THR A 332 4.20 -31.95 4.18
CA THR A 332 4.66 -32.55 2.92
C THR A 332 4.01 -33.91 2.67
N LEU A 333 3.84 -34.74 3.71
CA LEU A 333 3.07 -35.98 3.64
C LEU A 333 1.63 -35.69 3.20
N ALA A 334 0.95 -34.73 3.83
CA ALA A 334 -0.42 -34.37 3.50
C ALA A 334 -0.55 -33.91 2.03
N VAL A 335 0.35 -33.08 1.55
CA VAL A 335 0.39 -32.62 0.14
C VAL A 335 0.45 -33.79 -0.81
N ASN A 336 1.26 -34.83 -0.51
CA ASN A 336 1.40 -36.00 -1.34
C ASN A 336 0.17 -36.93 -1.26
N CYS A 337 -0.34 -37.20 -0.05
CA CYS A 337 -1.48 -38.08 0.13
C CYS A 337 -2.77 -37.55 -0.52
N PHE A 338 -3.02 -36.25 -0.38
CA PHE A 338 -4.22 -35.59 -0.93
C PHE A 338 -4.02 -35.05 -2.36
N GLU A 339 -2.86 -35.28 -2.96
CA GLU A 339 -2.51 -34.84 -4.32
C GLU A 339 -2.79 -33.35 -4.59
N VAL A 340 -2.57 -32.49 -3.60
CA VAL A 340 -2.90 -31.06 -3.68
C VAL A 340 -1.98 -30.32 -4.66
N ALA A 341 -0.82 -30.92 -4.98
CA ALA A 341 0.21 -30.35 -5.86
C ALA A 341 0.09 -30.80 -7.33
N ARG A 342 -1.11 -31.03 -7.86
CA ARG A 342 -1.31 -31.53 -9.24
C ARG A 342 -0.73 -30.59 -10.33
N HIS A 343 -0.47 -29.34 -10.02
CA HIS A 343 0.16 -28.35 -10.91
C HIS A 343 1.27 -27.67 -10.12
N SER A 344 2.38 -27.36 -10.76
CA SER A 344 3.48 -26.59 -10.16
C SER A 344 2.93 -25.27 -9.57
N ASP A 345 2.67 -25.31 -8.27
CA ASP A 345 2.01 -24.23 -7.55
C ASP A 345 3.07 -23.51 -6.70
N ALA A 346 3.48 -22.34 -7.19
CA ALA A 346 4.44 -21.47 -6.49
C ALA A 346 3.94 -21.09 -5.08
N TYR A 347 2.61 -20.98 -4.90
CA TYR A 347 2.00 -20.66 -3.61
C TYR A 347 2.19 -21.80 -2.61
N LEU A 348 1.98 -23.03 -3.07
CA LEU A 348 2.16 -24.20 -2.23
C LEU A 348 3.63 -24.38 -1.82
N THR A 349 4.55 -24.17 -2.75
CA THR A 349 5.99 -24.20 -2.46
C THR A 349 6.35 -23.15 -1.41
N HIS A 350 5.89 -21.92 -1.59
CA HIS A 350 6.16 -20.83 -0.64
C HIS A 350 5.49 -21.09 0.74
N PHE A 351 4.32 -21.72 0.77
CA PHE A 351 3.68 -22.12 2.02
C PHE A 351 4.49 -23.19 2.77
N ILE A 352 5.04 -24.16 2.05
CA ILE A 352 5.92 -25.18 2.63
C ILE A 352 7.23 -24.57 3.15
N ASP A 353 7.82 -23.63 2.41
CA ASP A 353 9.00 -22.86 2.82
C ASP A 353 8.72 -22.04 4.08
N LEU A 354 7.54 -21.39 4.15
CA LEU A 354 7.11 -20.66 5.34
C LEU A 354 7.07 -21.54 6.60
N ILE A 355 6.56 -22.77 6.48
CA ILE A 355 6.53 -23.74 7.59
C ILE A 355 7.95 -24.15 7.99
N PHE A 356 8.84 -24.33 7.01
CA PHE A 356 10.24 -24.62 7.25
C PHE A 356 10.96 -23.49 8.00
N ASP A 357 10.74 -22.25 7.58
CA ASP A 357 11.32 -21.07 8.21
C ASP A 357 10.76 -20.85 9.61
N PHE A 358 9.46 -21.04 9.81
CA PHE A 358 8.83 -20.98 11.12
C PHE A 358 9.47 -21.97 12.10
N LYS A 359 9.66 -23.23 11.67
CA LYS A 359 10.31 -24.26 12.49
C LYS A 359 11.74 -23.85 12.92
N ASN A 360 12.51 -23.28 11.99
CA ASN A 360 13.89 -22.89 12.26
C ASN A 360 14.00 -21.65 13.17
N ALA A 361 13.08 -20.69 13.01
CA ALA A 361 13.11 -19.43 13.75
C ALA A 361 12.51 -19.55 15.16
N ARG A 362 11.38 -20.25 15.33
CA ARG A 362 10.58 -20.21 16.56
C ARG A 362 10.55 -21.54 17.35
N LYS A 363 11.02 -22.65 16.78
CA LYS A 363 11.02 -24.00 17.40
C LYS A 363 9.65 -24.43 17.96
N GLY A 364 8.56 -23.90 17.42
CA GLY A 364 7.19 -24.16 17.86
C GLY A 364 6.58 -25.42 17.25
N GLY A 365 5.48 -25.89 17.85
CA GLY A 365 4.66 -27.01 17.38
C GLY A 365 3.51 -26.55 16.45
N LEU A 366 2.54 -27.47 16.25
CA LEU A 366 1.35 -27.21 15.42
C LEU A 366 0.50 -26.05 15.96
N ALA A 367 0.31 -25.96 17.28
CA ALA A 367 -0.45 -24.89 17.91
C ALA A 367 0.19 -23.52 17.64
N ASP A 368 1.50 -23.41 17.90
CA ASP A 368 2.24 -22.16 17.71
C ASP A 368 2.24 -21.70 16.24
N PHE A 369 2.25 -22.66 15.30
CA PHE A 369 2.15 -22.33 13.88
C PHE A 369 0.75 -21.83 13.50
N LEU A 370 -0.32 -22.41 14.05
CA LEU A 370 -1.69 -21.95 13.79
C LEU A 370 -1.92 -20.54 14.34
N ASP A 371 -1.39 -20.23 15.53
CA ASP A 371 -1.42 -18.87 16.10
C ASP A 371 -0.63 -17.89 15.22
N PHE A 372 0.59 -18.26 14.83
CA PHE A 372 1.39 -17.46 13.89
C PHE A 372 0.66 -17.22 12.57
N TRP A 373 0.00 -18.24 12.02
CA TRP A 373 -0.76 -18.13 10.80
C TRP A 373 -1.91 -17.14 10.93
N GLU A 374 -2.71 -17.23 11.99
CA GLU A 374 -3.84 -16.32 12.24
C GLU A 374 -3.37 -14.86 12.33
N ASP A 375 -2.25 -14.62 12.99
CA ASP A 375 -1.68 -13.27 13.14
C ASP A 375 -1.08 -12.70 11.85
N GLN A 376 -0.57 -13.54 10.96
CA GLN A 376 0.19 -13.10 9.79
C GLN A 376 -0.49 -13.35 8.44
N LYS A 377 -1.57 -14.14 8.37
CA LYS A 377 -2.22 -14.58 7.12
C LYS A 377 -2.59 -13.45 6.16
N GLU A 378 -2.88 -12.24 6.69
CA GLU A 378 -3.21 -11.05 5.88
C GLU A 378 -1.98 -10.38 5.24
N LYS A 379 -0.78 -10.78 5.64
CA LYS A 379 0.49 -10.21 5.15
C LYS A 379 1.32 -11.19 4.33
N LEU A 380 1.06 -12.49 4.50
CA LEU A 380 1.81 -13.55 3.83
C LEU A 380 1.39 -13.65 2.37
N SER A 381 2.26 -13.21 1.48
CA SER A 381 2.04 -13.19 0.02
C SER A 381 3.29 -13.66 -0.72
N ILE A 382 3.09 -14.23 -1.91
CA ILE A 382 4.21 -14.51 -2.82
C ILE A 382 4.54 -13.28 -3.69
N SER A 383 5.76 -13.24 -4.20
CA SER A 383 6.11 -12.31 -5.28
C SER A 383 5.40 -12.73 -6.57
N SER A 384 4.92 -11.74 -7.33
CA SER A 384 4.29 -12.02 -8.62
C SER A 384 5.25 -12.76 -9.55
N PRO A 385 4.84 -13.85 -10.19
CA PRO A 385 5.66 -14.50 -11.21
C PRO A 385 5.92 -13.53 -12.36
N GLU A 386 7.19 -13.35 -12.72
CA GLU A 386 7.58 -12.52 -13.86
C GLU A 386 7.08 -13.13 -15.19
N GLY A 387 6.57 -12.27 -16.09
CA GLY A 387 6.23 -12.66 -17.47
C GLY A 387 4.82 -13.20 -17.69
N LEU A 388 3.93 -13.18 -16.70
CA LEU A 388 2.51 -13.51 -16.92
C LEU A 388 1.82 -12.38 -17.70
N ASN A 389 1.06 -12.75 -18.77
CA ASN A 389 0.16 -11.80 -19.43
C ASN A 389 -1.10 -11.65 -18.58
N ALA A 390 -1.07 -10.72 -17.62
CA ALA A 390 -2.13 -10.48 -16.66
C ALA A 390 -2.19 -9.01 -16.25
N ILE A 391 -3.40 -8.51 -16.01
CA ILE A 391 -3.65 -7.14 -15.53
C ILE A 391 -3.17 -7.02 -14.09
N THR A 392 -2.38 -5.99 -13.80
CA THR A 392 -1.95 -5.72 -12.42
C THR A 392 -2.93 -4.78 -11.73
N VAL A 393 -3.39 -5.14 -10.53
CA VAL A 393 -4.22 -4.28 -9.67
C VAL A 393 -3.45 -3.98 -8.39
N MET A 394 -3.26 -2.70 -8.06
CA MET A 394 -2.56 -2.31 -6.84
C MET A 394 -3.03 -0.95 -6.32
N THR A 395 -2.70 -0.66 -5.06
CA THR A 395 -2.96 0.68 -4.51
C THR A 395 -1.95 1.70 -5.04
N VAL A 396 -2.36 2.98 -5.10
CA VAL A 396 -1.46 4.09 -5.49
C VAL A 396 -0.18 4.09 -4.65
N HIS A 397 -0.26 3.82 -3.34
CA HIS A 397 0.92 3.75 -2.47
C HIS A 397 1.93 2.68 -2.91
N LYS A 398 1.44 1.52 -3.35
CA LYS A 398 2.31 0.42 -3.83
C LYS A 398 2.89 0.71 -5.22
N SER A 399 2.26 1.57 -6.00
CA SER A 399 2.75 1.95 -7.33
C SER A 399 3.87 2.99 -7.31
N LYS A 400 4.18 3.57 -6.14
CA LYS A 400 5.27 4.55 -6.04
C LYS A 400 6.60 3.90 -6.47
N GLY A 401 7.37 4.62 -7.30
CA GLY A 401 8.60 4.09 -7.91
C GLY A 401 8.40 3.22 -9.15
N LEU A 402 7.17 2.73 -9.41
CA LEU A 402 6.84 1.90 -10.56
C LEU A 402 6.27 2.73 -11.72
N SER A 403 6.24 2.15 -12.92
CA SER A 403 5.53 2.68 -14.09
C SER A 403 4.87 1.53 -14.87
N ALA A 404 3.91 1.86 -15.72
CA ALA A 404 3.35 0.90 -16.66
C ALA A 404 2.93 1.63 -17.95
N PRO A 405 2.93 0.94 -19.11
CA PRO A 405 2.47 1.51 -20.36
C PRO A 405 1.08 2.13 -20.26
N VAL A 406 0.15 1.44 -19.63
CA VAL A 406 -1.25 1.86 -19.44
C VAL A 406 -1.61 1.89 -17.96
N ILE A 407 -2.04 3.04 -17.48
CA ILE A 407 -2.58 3.21 -16.13
C ILE A 407 -4.08 3.51 -16.20
N ILE A 408 -4.86 2.74 -15.44
CA ILE A 408 -6.26 3.02 -15.17
C ILE A 408 -6.39 3.38 -13.70
N TYR A 409 -6.50 4.67 -13.39
CA TYR A 409 -6.74 5.14 -12.03
C TYR A 409 -8.24 5.20 -11.78
N ALA A 410 -8.73 4.28 -10.96
CA ALA A 410 -10.15 4.13 -10.62
C ALA A 410 -10.44 4.65 -9.21
N PHE A 411 -11.73 4.90 -8.93
CA PHE A 411 -12.19 5.47 -7.65
C PHE A 411 -11.49 6.80 -7.33
N ALA A 412 -11.34 7.65 -8.36
CA ALA A 412 -10.67 8.94 -8.25
C ALA A 412 -11.58 10.05 -7.64
N ASP A 413 -12.58 9.65 -6.87
CA ASP A 413 -13.58 10.49 -6.21
C ASP A 413 -13.41 10.56 -4.68
N SER A 414 -12.20 10.30 -4.18
CA SER A 414 -11.92 10.46 -2.76
C SER A 414 -12.29 11.85 -2.27
N LYS A 415 -13.13 11.95 -1.24
CA LYS A 415 -13.50 13.22 -0.63
C LYS A 415 -12.25 13.92 -0.13
N LEU A 416 -12.14 15.21 -0.43
CA LEU A 416 -11.13 16.05 0.19
C LEU A 416 -11.58 16.26 1.64
N GLU A 417 -11.07 15.44 2.56
CA GLU A 417 -11.43 15.51 3.98
C GLU A 417 -10.94 16.82 4.58
N ASP A 418 -11.79 17.47 5.36
CA ASP A 418 -11.48 18.74 6.02
C ASP A 418 -10.85 18.55 7.42
N GLY A 419 -10.46 17.33 7.76
CA GLY A 419 -9.86 16.99 9.06
C GLY A 419 -10.83 17.07 10.24
N ARG A 420 -12.13 17.28 10.00
CA ARG A 420 -13.12 17.36 11.06
C ARG A 420 -13.32 16.01 11.73
N GLY A 421 -13.33 16.05 13.08
CA GLY A 421 -13.44 14.83 13.88
C GLY A 421 -12.11 14.16 14.19
N GLU A 422 -11.01 14.63 13.62
CA GLU A 422 -9.68 14.17 13.96
C GLU A 422 -9.21 14.74 15.31
N MET A 423 -8.22 14.08 15.89
CA MET A 423 -7.57 14.54 17.12
C MET A 423 -6.42 15.47 16.78
N ILE A 424 -6.39 16.63 17.40
CA ILE A 424 -5.31 17.62 17.26
C ILE A 424 -4.55 17.82 18.56
N TRP A 425 -3.25 18.03 18.48
CA TRP A 425 -2.44 18.48 19.61
C TRP A 425 -2.55 19.99 19.75
N TYR A 426 -3.35 20.40 20.72
CA TYR A 426 -3.60 21.82 21.00
C TYR A 426 -2.61 22.32 22.07
N PRO A 427 -1.84 23.40 21.81
CA PRO A 427 -0.90 23.95 22.78
C PRO A 427 -1.64 24.61 23.95
N VAL A 428 -1.19 24.33 25.16
CA VAL A 428 -1.74 24.88 26.39
C VAL A 428 -0.62 25.37 27.31
N SER A 429 -0.98 26.20 28.28
CA SER A 429 -0.03 26.60 29.32
C SER A 429 0.17 25.46 30.31
N ALA A 430 1.40 24.98 30.47
CA ALA A 430 1.75 23.94 31.43
C ALA A 430 1.31 24.26 32.87
N GLU A 431 1.30 25.55 33.24
CA GLU A 431 0.88 26.03 34.56
C GLU A 431 -0.60 25.71 34.83
N ASN A 432 -1.46 25.81 33.79
CA ASN A 432 -2.90 25.63 33.91
C ASN A 432 -3.35 24.17 33.69
N PHE A 433 -2.47 23.32 33.14
CA PHE A 433 -2.80 21.97 32.71
C PHE A 433 -1.83 20.91 33.25
N ALA A 434 -1.57 20.97 34.55
CA ALA A 434 -0.80 19.96 35.32
C ALA A 434 0.58 19.61 34.71
N GLY A 435 1.24 20.59 34.09
CA GLY A 435 2.56 20.40 33.47
C GLY A 435 2.55 19.90 32.02
N PHE A 436 1.39 19.77 31.41
CA PHE A 436 1.28 19.42 29.99
C PHE A 436 1.38 20.67 29.11
N ASP A 437 2.22 20.62 28.08
CA ASP A 437 2.36 21.67 27.06
C ASP A 437 1.33 21.54 25.94
N TYR A 438 0.75 20.35 25.75
CA TYR A 438 -0.22 20.02 24.71
C TYR A 438 -1.34 19.13 25.25
N LEU A 439 -2.55 19.36 24.76
CA LEU A 439 -3.70 18.48 24.97
C LEU A 439 -4.16 17.88 23.65
N LEU A 440 -4.52 16.60 23.67
CA LEU A 440 -5.12 15.93 22.53
C LEU A 440 -6.64 16.20 22.53
N VAL A 441 -7.11 17.01 21.61
CA VAL A 441 -8.51 17.43 21.54
C VAL A 441 -9.12 17.07 20.19
N LYS A 442 -10.43 16.77 20.18
CA LYS A 442 -11.14 16.45 18.94
C LYS A 442 -11.45 17.73 18.17
N SER A 443 -11.08 17.80 16.89
CA SER A 443 -11.41 18.94 16.04
C SER A 443 -12.93 19.07 15.85
N SER A 444 -13.44 20.27 16.00
CA SER A 444 -14.85 20.61 15.79
C SER A 444 -15.00 22.09 15.44
N LYS A 445 -16.11 22.46 14.82
CA LYS A 445 -16.41 23.87 14.53
C LYS A 445 -16.34 24.79 15.75
N ASN A 446 -16.62 24.27 16.94
CA ASN A 446 -16.59 25.06 18.15
C ASN A 446 -15.18 25.42 18.61
N ILE A 447 -14.20 24.55 18.36
CA ILE A 447 -12.79 24.75 18.71
C ILE A 447 -12.13 25.83 17.86
N GLU A 448 -12.60 26.02 16.62
CA GLU A 448 -12.08 27.06 15.69
C GLU A 448 -12.14 28.48 16.29
N ASN A 449 -13.05 28.71 17.26
CA ASN A 449 -13.21 30.00 17.91
C ASN A 449 -12.22 30.24 19.07
N TYR A 450 -11.36 29.28 19.41
CA TYR A 450 -10.48 29.38 20.57
C TYR A 450 -9.00 29.56 20.16
N GLY A 451 -8.42 30.73 20.50
CA GLY A 451 -6.98 31.00 20.43
C GLY A 451 -6.32 30.62 19.10
N ALA A 452 -5.32 29.77 19.17
CA ALA A 452 -4.55 29.31 18.00
C ALA A 452 -5.24 28.17 17.20
N ALA A 453 -6.42 27.69 17.63
CA ALA A 453 -7.05 26.51 17.05
C ALA A 453 -7.38 26.68 15.56
N ALA A 454 -7.87 27.85 15.14
CA ALA A 454 -8.16 28.11 13.73
C ALA A 454 -6.92 27.98 12.83
N THR A 455 -5.80 28.48 13.29
CA THR A 455 -4.51 28.37 12.55
C THR A 455 -4.06 26.91 12.47
N ILE A 456 -4.08 26.19 13.59
CA ILE A 456 -3.67 24.79 13.66
C ILE A 456 -4.55 23.91 12.76
N LEU A 457 -5.87 24.13 12.81
CA LEU A 457 -6.82 23.40 11.99
C LEU A 457 -6.67 23.73 10.50
N ASN A 458 -6.43 24.97 10.14
CA ASN A 458 -6.15 25.34 8.75
C ASN A 458 -4.84 24.70 8.25
N GLU A 459 -3.77 24.74 9.05
CA GLU A 459 -2.51 24.07 8.71
C GLU A 459 -2.70 22.57 8.51
N GLN A 460 -3.41 21.91 9.43
CA GLN A 460 -3.70 20.48 9.33
C GLN A 460 -4.53 20.17 8.08
N HIS A 461 -5.59 20.95 7.83
CA HIS A 461 -6.40 20.80 6.62
C HIS A 461 -5.57 20.95 5.35
N GLN A 462 -4.68 21.95 5.29
CA GLN A 462 -3.81 22.16 4.14
C GLN A 462 -2.77 21.03 3.97
N GLN A 463 -2.29 20.44 5.07
CA GLN A 463 -1.42 19.26 5.03
C GLN A 463 -2.16 18.02 4.49
N HIS A 464 -3.41 17.78 4.93
CA HIS A 464 -4.24 16.70 4.41
C HIS A 464 -4.53 16.87 2.92
N LEU A 465 -4.87 18.10 2.52
CA LEU A 465 -5.08 18.44 1.12
C LEU A 465 -3.80 18.18 0.28
N LEU A 466 -2.63 18.56 0.80
CA LEU A 466 -1.36 18.26 0.15
C LEU A 466 -1.15 16.77 -0.02
N ASP A 467 -1.40 15.98 1.02
CA ASP A 467 -1.22 14.53 0.97
C ASP A 467 -2.16 13.88 -0.06
N GLN A 468 -3.41 14.34 -0.15
CA GLN A 468 -4.38 13.82 -1.13
C GLN A 468 -3.98 14.19 -2.57
N ILE A 469 -3.55 15.43 -2.79
CA ILE A 469 -3.08 15.88 -4.10
C ILE A 469 -1.77 15.17 -4.48
N ASN A 470 -0.87 14.91 -3.51
CA ASN A 470 0.32 14.10 -3.74
C ASN A 470 -0.03 12.67 -4.20
N VAL A 471 -1.05 12.03 -3.60
CA VAL A 471 -1.51 10.71 -4.05
C VAL A 471 -2.03 10.76 -5.47
N LEU A 472 -2.80 11.81 -5.82
CA LEU A 472 -3.27 12.03 -7.18
C LEU A 472 -2.09 12.24 -8.14
N TYR A 473 -1.09 13.06 -7.75
CA TYR A 473 0.11 13.29 -8.53
C TYR A 473 0.89 11.99 -8.78
N VAL A 474 1.08 11.17 -7.75
CA VAL A 474 1.73 9.87 -7.91
C VAL A 474 0.96 9.01 -8.92
N ALA A 475 -0.37 8.88 -8.78
CA ALA A 475 -1.18 8.06 -9.71
C ALA A 475 -1.06 8.56 -11.16
N MET A 476 -1.17 9.87 -11.39
CA MET A 476 -1.19 10.45 -12.73
C MET A 476 0.19 10.57 -13.39
N THR A 477 1.26 10.34 -12.65
CA THR A 477 2.65 10.32 -13.15
C THR A 477 3.23 8.92 -13.32
N ARG A 478 2.42 7.85 -13.15
CA ARG A 478 2.84 6.46 -13.39
C ARG A 478 2.75 6.02 -14.84
N PRO A 479 1.79 6.53 -15.67
CA PRO A 479 1.64 6.04 -17.04
C PRO A 479 2.80 6.44 -17.93
N GLU A 480 3.15 5.51 -18.84
CA GLU A 480 4.14 5.76 -19.90
C GLU A 480 3.43 6.26 -21.16
N SER A 481 2.41 5.54 -21.64
CA SER A 481 1.72 5.83 -22.91
C SER A 481 0.27 6.25 -22.78
N SER A 482 -0.48 5.71 -21.78
CA SER A 482 -1.91 5.94 -21.67
C SER A 482 -2.38 6.09 -20.23
N LEU A 483 -3.17 7.14 -19.97
CA LEU A 483 -3.79 7.42 -18.68
C LEU A 483 -5.32 7.39 -18.83
N TYR A 484 -5.98 6.55 -18.05
CA TYR A 484 -7.43 6.57 -17.87
C TYR A 484 -7.74 6.92 -16.42
N VAL A 485 -8.57 7.92 -16.19
CA VAL A 485 -9.06 8.30 -14.87
C VAL A 485 -10.56 8.05 -14.83
N ILE A 486 -11.03 7.32 -13.83
CA ILE A 486 -12.45 7.02 -13.62
C ILE A 486 -12.88 7.62 -12.28
N THR A 487 -13.86 8.51 -12.33
CA THR A 487 -14.39 9.21 -11.16
C THR A 487 -15.92 9.27 -11.23
N SER A 488 -16.59 9.48 -10.10
CA SER A 488 -18.05 9.69 -10.08
C SER A 488 -18.40 11.15 -10.35
N LEU A 489 -19.59 11.37 -10.91
CA LEU A 489 -20.19 12.70 -10.91
C LEU A 489 -20.64 13.06 -9.49
N PRO A 490 -20.45 14.31 -9.05
CA PRO A 490 -20.93 14.73 -7.74
C PRO A 490 -22.46 14.81 -7.70
N GLU A 491 -23.08 14.25 -6.68
CA GLU A 491 -24.55 14.19 -6.48
C GLU A 491 -25.23 15.56 -6.27
N LYS A 492 -24.51 16.55 -5.79
CA LYS A 492 -25.02 17.91 -5.52
C LYS A 492 -23.95 18.93 -5.82
N GLU A 493 -24.35 20.19 -6.04
CA GLU A 493 -23.40 21.30 -6.11
C GLU A 493 -22.47 21.21 -4.87
N ILE A 494 -21.25 20.75 -5.15
CA ILE A 494 -20.27 20.55 -4.10
C ILE A 494 -19.87 21.94 -3.61
N THR A 495 -20.25 22.26 -2.38
CA THR A 495 -19.72 23.39 -1.65
C THR A 495 -18.28 23.16 -1.18
N THR A 496 -17.58 22.22 -1.80
CA THR A 496 -16.20 21.86 -1.53
C THR A 496 -15.33 22.28 -2.71
N TYR A 497 -14.17 22.75 -2.37
CA TYR A 497 -13.08 23.26 -3.20
C TYR A 497 -13.13 22.77 -4.66
N GLY A 498 -13.47 23.64 -5.59
CA GLY A 498 -13.33 23.40 -7.02
C GLY A 498 -14.61 23.44 -7.86
N THR A 499 -15.80 23.51 -7.27
CA THR A 499 -17.06 23.55 -8.03
C THR A 499 -17.67 24.94 -8.25
N ASP A 500 -17.04 25.98 -7.68
CA ASP A 500 -17.51 27.35 -7.86
C ASP A 500 -17.19 27.92 -9.27
N ARG A 501 -16.59 27.14 -10.15
CA ARG A 501 -16.35 27.52 -11.54
C ARG A 501 -17.04 26.57 -12.50
N LYS A 502 -18.25 26.91 -12.89
CA LYS A 502 -19.05 26.34 -14.00
C LYS A 502 -18.38 26.43 -15.39
N SER A 503 -17.09 26.49 -15.46
CA SER A 503 -16.38 26.71 -16.73
C SER A 503 -15.05 26.01 -16.84
N VAL A 504 -15.03 24.68 -16.65
CA VAL A 504 -13.97 23.88 -17.27
C VAL A 504 -14.59 22.50 -17.56
N VAL A 505 -15.23 22.40 -18.70
CA VAL A 505 -15.38 21.18 -19.47
C VAL A 505 -14.39 21.25 -20.60
#